data_4d2b4cb56548720b1f5933a0ab9482db
#
_entry.id   4d2b4cb56548720b1f5933a0ab9482db
#
_cell.length_a   1.000
_cell.length_b   1.000
_cell.length_c   1.000
_cell.angle_alpha   90.00
_cell.angle_beta   90.00
_cell.angle_gamma   90.00
#
_symmetry.space_group_name_H-M   'P 1'
#
loop_
_entity.id
_entity.type
_entity.pdbx_description
1 polymer ?
#
loop_
_entity_poly.entity_id
_entity_poly.type
_entity_poly.pdbx_seq_one_letter_code
_entity_poly.pdbx_strand_id
1 'polypeptide(L)'
;MNKIYVNINHSNLKNYEINKLYEINAIKSIGNGGYGYIFLTNQYDVIKIIPENPDEEKEDYSDFSEENVVKKIIENKNNFKINNNKYAIGKITQNEEIAAKNKFIHPIEFIINTPGTNQTEIKYSSIITNRKKQKFALYETNTVIIMPHYLCFYNYIESFPNRKIFKCEQTILFFLSKLIQGIDELLTINIINIDIKMNNIMFDKKMDMKIIDYGLTKSYTNLYSKIETDAKYYAWSNNPEFTYNNQLCYMLSIFILEIIFDKRVPDIQNNIDNLKYLLYDLMIHTTISNELKKLIKESINIGVDYNIYKEEIQKKMQEYNWEDFTIPNIYNLYYSAIF
;
A
#
# COMPACT_ATOMS: atom_id res chain seq x y z
N MET A 1 5.56 2.22 -26.67
CA MET A 1 6.28 2.48 -25.41
C MET A 1 6.07 3.92 -25.05
N ASN A 2 5.60 4.17 -23.85
CA ASN A 2 5.33 5.54 -23.40
C ASN A 2 6.54 6.03 -22.62
N LYS A 3 7.20 7.06 -23.14
CA LYS A 3 8.37 7.68 -22.53
C LYS A 3 7.94 8.83 -21.65
N ILE A 4 8.41 8.86 -20.43
CA ILE A 4 8.31 10.02 -19.53
C ILE A 4 9.71 10.44 -19.10
N TYR A 5 9.88 11.73 -18.90
CA TYR A 5 11.11 12.30 -18.38
C TYR A 5 10.86 12.75 -16.95
N VAL A 6 11.69 12.30 -16.03
CA VAL A 6 11.53 12.56 -14.59
C VAL A 6 12.83 13.15 -14.05
N ASN A 7 12.72 14.34 -13.48
CA ASN A 7 13.82 14.95 -12.73
C ASN A 7 13.73 14.47 -11.27
N ILE A 8 14.75 13.78 -10.81
CA ILE A 8 14.79 13.15 -9.48
C ILE A 8 15.19 14.17 -8.42
N ASN A 9 14.35 14.34 -7.41
CA ASN A 9 14.55 15.28 -6.30
C ASN A 9 15.02 14.60 -5.02
N HIS A 10 14.56 13.37 -4.75
CA HIS A 10 14.94 12.56 -3.60
C HIS A 10 15.14 11.11 -4.03
N SER A 11 16.14 10.42 -3.49
CA SER A 11 16.36 9.02 -3.82
C SER A 11 17.17 8.29 -2.76
N ASN A 12 16.79 7.03 -2.50
CA ASN A 12 17.63 6.01 -1.88
C ASN A 12 17.77 4.77 -2.78
N LEU A 13 17.34 4.87 -4.04
CA LEU A 13 17.55 3.88 -5.09
C LEU A 13 18.91 4.11 -5.76
N LYS A 14 19.72 3.05 -5.89
CA LYS A 14 21.07 3.16 -6.46
C LYS A 14 21.10 3.66 -7.92
N ASN A 15 20.05 3.36 -8.69
CA ASN A 15 20.00 3.66 -10.12
C ASN A 15 19.46 5.07 -10.43
N TYR A 16 19.03 5.80 -9.41
CA TYR A 16 18.43 7.12 -9.58
C TYR A 16 19.17 8.14 -8.70
N GLU A 17 19.97 8.97 -9.33
CA GLU A 17 20.73 10.03 -8.66
C GLU A 17 19.90 11.32 -8.58
N ILE A 18 20.03 12.02 -7.46
CA ILE A 18 19.35 13.30 -7.21
C ILE A 18 19.85 14.35 -8.19
N ASN A 19 18.97 15.23 -8.65
CA ASN A 19 19.20 16.28 -9.63
C ASN A 19 19.60 15.78 -11.02
N LYS A 20 19.23 14.54 -11.35
CA LYS A 20 19.38 14.01 -12.72
C LYS A 20 18.05 13.75 -13.37
N LEU A 21 18.04 13.96 -14.68
CA LEU A 21 16.93 13.68 -15.58
C LEU A 21 17.03 12.22 -16.06
N TYR A 22 15.93 11.48 -15.95
CA TYR A 22 15.82 10.11 -16.43
C TYR A 22 14.71 9.98 -17.47
N GLU A 23 15.00 9.28 -18.56
CA GLU A 23 13.98 8.78 -19.47
C GLU A 23 13.47 7.43 -18.96
N ILE A 24 12.19 7.37 -18.62
CA ILE A 24 11.54 6.18 -18.10
C ILE A 24 10.54 5.66 -19.12
N ASN A 25 10.66 4.40 -19.49
CA ASN A 25 9.77 3.75 -20.43
C ASN A 25 8.74 2.90 -19.67
N ALA A 26 7.51 3.36 -19.58
CA ALA A 26 6.40 2.59 -19.06
C ALA A 26 5.95 1.57 -20.09
N ILE A 27 5.95 0.30 -19.73
CA ILE A 27 5.62 -0.82 -20.63
C ILE A 27 4.24 -1.40 -20.38
N LYS A 28 3.76 -1.36 -19.14
CA LYS A 28 2.49 -1.99 -18.74
C LYS A 28 1.87 -1.25 -17.56
N SER A 29 0.57 -0.93 -17.65
CA SER A 29 -0.19 -0.53 -16.48
C SER A 29 -0.44 -1.75 -15.59
N ILE A 30 -0.14 -1.65 -14.31
CA ILE A 30 -0.32 -2.71 -13.31
C ILE A 30 -1.35 -2.35 -12.24
N GLY A 31 -1.79 -1.09 -12.21
CA GLY A 31 -2.83 -0.64 -11.32
C GLY A 31 -3.25 0.80 -11.61
N ASN A 32 -4.46 1.11 -11.18
CA ASN A 32 -4.98 2.47 -11.08
C ASN A 32 -5.80 2.53 -9.78
N GLY A 33 -5.64 3.60 -9.03
CA GLY A 33 -6.41 3.86 -7.81
C GLY A 33 -6.78 5.33 -7.73
N GLY A 34 -7.60 5.68 -6.75
CA GLY A 34 -7.98 7.08 -6.50
C GLY A 34 -6.79 8.02 -6.26
N TYR A 35 -5.63 7.47 -5.98
CA TYR A 35 -4.41 8.21 -5.60
C TYR A 35 -3.27 8.11 -6.61
N GLY A 36 -3.50 7.58 -7.80
CA GLY A 36 -2.48 7.57 -8.83
C GLY A 36 -2.53 6.38 -9.78
N TYR A 37 -1.64 6.43 -10.74
CA TYR A 37 -1.51 5.46 -11.83
C TYR A 37 -0.21 4.72 -11.70
N ILE A 38 -0.25 3.39 -11.78
CA ILE A 38 0.88 2.53 -11.50
C ILE A 38 1.28 1.78 -12.77
N PHE A 39 2.56 1.92 -13.14
CA PHE A 39 3.13 1.28 -14.32
C PHE A 39 4.38 0.49 -13.97
N LEU A 40 4.57 -0.59 -14.71
CA LEU A 40 5.84 -1.29 -14.79
C LEU A 40 6.72 -0.63 -15.85
N THR A 41 8.01 -0.48 -15.57
CA THR A 41 8.99 0.07 -16.49
C THR A 41 9.80 -1.02 -17.19
N ASN A 42 10.50 -0.65 -18.26
CA ASN A 42 11.45 -1.53 -18.93
C ASN A 42 12.71 -1.87 -18.10
N GLN A 43 12.93 -1.18 -16.98
CA GLN A 43 14.00 -1.47 -16.01
C GLN A 43 13.50 -2.35 -14.85
N TYR A 44 12.24 -2.83 -14.95
CA TYR A 44 11.58 -3.63 -13.92
C TYR A 44 11.34 -2.89 -12.59
N ASP A 45 11.35 -1.57 -12.62
CA ASP A 45 10.85 -0.74 -11.53
C ASP A 45 9.36 -0.48 -11.70
N VAL A 46 8.71 -0.12 -10.63
CA VAL A 46 7.32 0.37 -10.61
C VAL A 46 7.35 1.88 -10.47
N ILE A 47 6.59 2.57 -11.30
CA ILE A 47 6.35 4.00 -11.15
C ILE A 47 4.89 4.22 -10.76
N LYS A 48 4.68 5.04 -9.73
CA LYS A 48 3.38 5.60 -9.36
C LYS A 48 3.38 7.07 -9.73
N ILE A 49 2.47 7.46 -10.59
CA ILE A 49 2.28 8.85 -10.99
C ILE A 49 1.10 9.38 -10.21
N ILE A 50 1.34 10.40 -9.39
CA ILE A 50 0.33 11.09 -8.60
C ILE A 50 -0.12 12.29 -9.44
N PRO A 51 -1.38 12.30 -9.94
CA PRO A 51 -1.89 13.44 -10.67
C PRO A 51 -2.06 14.62 -9.72
N GLU A 52 -1.51 15.78 -10.09
CA GLU A 52 -1.87 17.04 -9.47
C GLU A 52 -3.04 17.63 -10.26
N ASN A 53 -4.13 17.92 -9.59
CA ASN A 53 -5.21 18.67 -10.22
C ASN A 53 -4.84 20.17 -10.16
N PRO A 54 -4.55 20.81 -11.31
CA PRO A 54 -4.18 22.22 -11.31
C PRO A 54 -5.33 23.15 -10.88
N ASP A 55 -6.58 22.66 -10.89
CA ASP A 55 -7.79 23.42 -10.59
C ASP A 55 -8.28 23.22 -9.14
N GLU A 56 -7.68 22.30 -8.39
CA GLU A 56 -7.96 22.18 -6.95
C GLU A 56 -7.16 23.24 -6.20
N GLU A 57 -7.86 24.17 -5.55
CA GLU A 57 -7.24 25.02 -4.52
C GLU A 57 -6.53 24.09 -3.55
N LYS A 58 -5.21 24.29 -3.40
CA LYS A 58 -4.40 23.53 -2.46
C LYS A 58 -4.91 23.85 -1.06
N GLU A 59 -5.90 23.09 -0.59
CA GLU A 59 -6.17 23.06 0.84
C GLU A 59 -4.85 22.68 1.53
N ASP A 60 -4.57 23.30 2.65
CA ASP A 60 -3.32 23.26 3.43
C ASP A 60 -2.92 21.85 3.97
N TYR A 61 -3.27 20.78 3.23
CA TYR A 61 -2.89 19.38 3.50
C TYR A 61 -1.46 19.04 3.03
N SER A 62 -0.64 20.05 2.69
CA SER A 62 0.67 19.89 2.06
C SER A 62 1.66 19.02 2.84
N ASP A 63 1.54 18.97 4.18
CA ASP A 63 2.47 18.20 5.01
C ASP A 63 2.23 16.68 4.98
N PHE A 64 1.08 16.23 4.48
CA PHE A 64 0.64 14.81 4.48
C PHE A 64 0.42 14.22 3.09
N SER A 65 0.92 14.88 2.06
CA SER A 65 0.96 14.27 0.73
C SER A 65 1.78 12.98 0.76
N GLU A 66 1.41 12.00 -0.06
CA GLU A 66 2.17 10.75 -0.18
C GLU A 66 3.66 11.02 -0.49
N GLU A 67 3.94 12.07 -1.28
CA GLU A 67 5.29 12.54 -1.56
C GLU A 67 6.07 12.85 -0.28
N ASN A 68 5.49 13.64 0.62
CA ASN A 68 6.15 14.03 1.88
C ASN A 68 6.34 12.86 2.84
N VAL A 69 5.39 11.94 2.88
CA VAL A 69 5.52 10.71 3.68
C VAL A 69 6.68 9.86 3.15
N VAL A 70 6.76 9.66 1.83
CA VAL A 70 7.84 8.89 1.21
C VAL A 70 9.20 9.58 1.41
N LYS A 71 9.30 10.91 1.39
CA LYS A 71 10.52 11.64 1.77
C LYS A 71 10.97 11.33 3.19
N LYS A 72 10.05 11.41 4.16
CA LYS A 72 10.34 11.04 5.56
C LYS A 72 10.82 9.59 5.70
N ILE A 73 10.25 8.66 4.93
CA ILE A 73 10.69 7.26 4.90
C ILE A 73 12.11 7.14 4.33
N ILE A 74 12.43 7.84 3.24
CA ILE A 74 13.78 7.86 2.66
C ILE A 74 14.81 8.36 3.69
N GLU A 75 14.49 9.42 4.41
CA GLU A 75 15.35 10.03 5.42
C GLU A 75 15.58 9.10 6.63
N ASN A 76 14.55 8.35 7.04
CA ASN A 76 14.60 7.47 8.20
C ASN A 76 14.93 6.00 7.86
N LYS A 77 15.29 5.68 6.61
CA LYS A 77 15.50 4.31 6.11
C LYS A 77 16.43 3.44 6.98
N ASN A 78 17.43 4.03 7.63
CA ASN A 78 18.39 3.29 8.44
C ASN A 78 17.81 2.86 9.79
N ASN A 79 16.75 3.52 10.25
CA ASN A 79 16.04 3.23 11.50
C ASN A 79 14.87 2.26 11.29
N PHE A 80 14.45 2.06 10.05
CA PHE A 80 13.30 1.24 9.69
C PHE A 80 13.73 -0.13 9.18
N LYS A 81 13.03 -1.18 9.59
CA LYS A 81 13.20 -2.55 9.10
C LYS A 81 12.10 -2.94 8.11
N ILE A 82 10.88 -2.56 8.38
CA ILE A 82 9.72 -2.85 7.52
C ILE A 82 9.53 -1.74 6.49
N ASN A 83 9.53 -0.47 6.93
CA ASN A 83 9.37 0.68 6.05
C ASN A 83 10.70 1.19 5.46
N ASN A 84 11.75 0.38 5.45
CA ASN A 84 13.03 0.71 4.80
C ASN A 84 12.97 0.57 3.26
N ASN A 85 11.82 0.89 2.70
CA ASN A 85 11.56 0.80 1.26
C ASN A 85 12.54 1.68 0.48
N LYS A 86 12.85 1.23 -0.73
CA LYS A 86 13.68 1.99 -1.64
C LYS A 86 12.79 2.78 -2.59
N TYR A 87 13.01 4.08 -2.63
CA TYR A 87 12.24 5.00 -3.44
C TYR A 87 13.16 5.99 -4.15
N ALA A 88 12.71 6.46 -5.32
CA ALA A 88 13.11 7.74 -5.87
C ALA A 88 11.86 8.56 -6.14
N ILE A 89 11.94 9.85 -5.87
CA ILE A 89 10.85 10.80 -6.08
C ILE A 89 11.35 11.86 -7.06
N GLY A 90 10.52 12.17 -8.02
CA GLY A 90 10.81 13.23 -8.97
C GLY A 90 9.55 13.90 -9.49
N LYS A 91 9.76 14.88 -10.33
CA LYS A 91 8.70 15.56 -11.07
C LYS A 91 8.82 15.23 -12.54
N ILE A 92 7.68 15.04 -13.19
CA ILE A 92 7.65 14.94 -14.65
C ILE A 92 8.12 16.27 -15.24
N THR A 93 9.01 16.18 -16.20
CA THR A 93 9.48 17.34 -16.96
C THR A 93 9.55 16.99 -18.45
N GLN A 94 9.62 17.99 -19.29
CA GLN A 94 9.88 17.79 -20.71
C GLN A 94 11.38 17.63 -20.94
N ASN A 95 11.75 16.84 -21.96
CA ASN A 95 13.13 16.84 -22.44
C ASN A 95 13.50 18.26 -22.91
N GLU A 96 14.70 18.72 -22.60
CA GLU A 96 15.19 20.06 -22.97
C GLU A 96 15.02 20.37 -24.49
N GLU A 97 15.22 19.37 -25.36
CA GLU A 97 14.97 19.51 -26.79
C GLU A 97 13.50 19.72 -27.13
N ILE A 98 12.58 19.11 -26.40
CA ILE A 98 11.13 19.25 -26.58
C ILE A 98 10.69 20.57 -25.96
N ALA A 99 11.20 20.94 -24.81
CA ALA A 99 10.92 22.22 -24.15
C ALA A 99 11.42 23.42 -24.98
N ALA A 100 12.57 23.29 -25.62
CA ALA A 100 13.10 24.33 -26.51
C ALA A 100 12.25 24.55 -27.77
N LYS A 101 11.54 23.52 -28.23
CA LYS A 101 10.67 23.60 -29.42
C LYS A 101 9.24 24.09 -29.11
N ASN A 102 8.77 23.88 -27.86
CA ASN A 102 7.41 24.20 -27.47
C ASN A 102 7.43 25.28 -26.38
N LYS A 103 7.08 26.51 -26.72
CA LYS A 103 6.90 27.62 -25.77
C LYS A 103 5.68 27.44 -24.82
N PHE A 104 4.92 26.38 -24.97
CA PHE A 104 3.74 26.06 -24.15
C PHE A 104 3.89 24.68 -23.54
N ILE A 105 3.50 24.56 -22.28
CA ILE A 105 3.39 23.28 -21.56
C ILE A 105 2.27 22.49 -22.23
N HIS A 106 2.62 21.42 -22.94
CA HIS A 106 1.63 20.51 -23.48
C HIS A 106 1.48 19.30 -22.56
N PRO A 107 0.24 18.84 -22.28
CA PRO A 107 0.04 17.62 -21.55
C PRO A 107 0.70 16.45 -22.28
N ILE A 108 1.43 15.61 -21.54
CA ILE A 108 2.01 14.37 -22.04
C ILE A 108 0.89 13.34 -22.08
N GLU A 109 0.56 12.84 -23.28
CA GLU A 109 -0.48 11.82 -23.43
C GLU A 109 0.10 10.43 -23.19
N PHE A 110 -0.56 9.68 -22.32
CA PHE A 110 -0.20 8.31 -21.96
C PHE A 110 -1.26 7.33 -22.43
N ILE A 111 -0.84 6.26 -23.10
CA ILE A 111 -1.73 5.18 -23.53
C ILE A 111 -1.56 4.00 -22.56
N ILE A 112 -2.63 3.64 -21.87
CA ILE A 112 -2.64 2.55 -20.90
C ILE A 112 -3.27 1.32 -21.54
N ASN A 113 -2.56 0.19 -21.48
CA ASN A 113 -3.13 -1.12 -21.79
C ASN A 113 -3.61 -1.77 -20.48
N THR A 114 -4.91 -1.89 -20.30
CA THR A 114 -5.47 -2.69 -19.19
C THR A 114 -5.52 -4.17 -19.59
N PRO A 115 -5.22 -5.10 -18.69
CA PRO A 115 -5.35 -6.54 -18.98
C PRO A 115 -6.79 -6.87 -19.42
N GLY A 116 -6.94 -7.52 -20.58
CA GLY A 116 -8.24 -7.89 -21.13
C GLY A 116 -8.95 -6.81 -21.95
N THR A 117 -8.38 -5.63 -22.14
CA THR A 117 -8.93 -4.56 -22.99
C THR A 117 -7.88 -3.99 -23.93
N ASN A 118 -8.24 -3.81 -25.19
CA ASN A 118 -7.38 -3.11 -26.14
C ASN A 118 -7.43 -1.61 -25.85
N GLN A 119 -6.37 -1.05 -25.28
CA GLN A 119 -6.06 0.39 -25.08
C GLN A 119 -7.27 1.31 -24.75
N THR A 120 -7.22 1.98 -23.62
CA THR A 120 -8.24 2.94 -23.18
C THR A 120 -7.62 4.33 -22.97
N GLU A 121 -8.26 5.39 -23.51
CA GLU A 121 -7.84 6.78 -23.35
C GLU A 121 -8.53 7.43 -22.14
N ILE A 122 -7.78 8.00 -21.21
CA ILE A 122 -8.32 8.87 -20.14
C ILE A 122 -7.85 10.29 -20.43
N LYS A 123 -8.77 11.20 -20.63
CA LYS A 123 -8.47 12.65 -20.59
C LYS A 123 -8.56 13.13 -19.15
N TYR A 124 -7.61 13.92 -18.72
CA TYR A 124 -7.46 14.41 -17.36
C TYR A 124 -8.69 15.16 -16.82
N SER A 125 -9.49 15.77 -17.65
CA SER A 125 -10.69 16.53 -17.25
C SER A 125 -12.02 15.76 -17.35
N SER A 126 -12.02 14.52 -17.83
CA SER A 126 -13.23 13.73 -17.92
C SER A 126 -12.91 12.25 -18.03
N ILE A 127 -13.40 11.46 -17.07
CA ILE A 127 -13.39 10.01 -17.17
C ILE A 127 -14.42 9.61 -18.21
N ILE A 128 -14.00 9.49 -19.44
CA ILE A 128 -14.82 8.85 -20.47
C ILE A 128 -14.46 7.37 -20.43
N THR A 129 -15.23 6.61 -19.67
CA THR A 129 -15.18 5.15 -19.69
C THR A 129 -15.73 4.63 -21.01
N ASN A 130 -14.97 4.74 -22.06
CA ASN A 130 -15.14 3.87 -23.21
C ASN A 130 -14.22 2.67 -23.01
N ARG A 131 -14.78 1.49 -22.89
CA ARG A 131 -14.16 0.22 -22.44
C ARG A 131 -12.94 -0.25 -23.24
N LYS A 132 -12.36 0.54 -24.14
CA LYS A 132 -11.32 0.07 -25.07
C LYS A 132 -10.03 0.88 -25.15
N LYS A 133 -9.95 2.13 -24.66
CA LYS A 133 -8.71 2.93 -24.63
C LYS A 133 -8.81 4.03 -23.57
N GLN A 134 -7.82 4.12 -22.68
CA GLN A 134 -7.69 5.23 -21.73
C GLN A 134 -6.46 6.07 -22.09
N LYS A 135 -6.65 7.32 -22.47
CA LYS A 135 -5.59 8.32 -22.60
C LYS A 135 -5.52 9.18 -21.36
N PHE A 136 -4.32 9.51 -21.01
CA PHE A 136 -3.96 10.14 -19.77
C PHE A 136 -3.07 11.32 -20.04
N ALA A 137 -3.48 12.50 -19.65
CA ALA A 137 -2.63 13.67 -19.75
C ALA A 137 -1.79 13.82 -18.48
N LEU A 138 -0.48 13.85 -18.62
CA LEU A 138 0.46 14.12 -17.55
C LEU A 138 0.93 15.57 -17.65
N TYR A 139 1.04 16.22 -16.50
CA TYR A 139 1.55 17.58 -16.39
C TYR A 139 2.95 17.57 -15.82
N GLU A 140 3.76 18.58 -16.11
CA GLU A 140 5.13 18.71 -15.59
C GLU A 140 5.21 18.76 -14.06
N THR A 141 4.11 19.12 -13.40
CA THR A 141 4.04 19.17 -11.93
C THR A 141 3.75 17.83 -11.29
N ASN A 142 3.35 16.83 -12.09
CA ASN A 142 2.98 15.54 -11.51
C ASN A 142 4.16 14.88 -10.79
N THR A 143 3.91 14.45 -9.56
CA THR A 143 4.87 13.69 -8.78
C THR A 143 4.97 12.25 -9.29
N VAL A 144 6.19 11.77 -9.43
CA VAL A 144 6.48 10.37 -9.73
C VAL A 144 7.21 9.75 -8.56
N ILE A 145 6.68 8.65 -8.04
CA ILE A 145 7.34 7.80 -7.07
C ILE A 145 7.81 6.55 -7.80
N ILE A 146 9.10 6.28 -7.74
CA ILE A 146 9.74 5.10 -8.35
C ILE A 146 10.12 4.15 -7.23
N MET A 147 9.80 2.87 -7.38
CA MET A 147 10.14 1.82 -6.41
C MET A 147 10.50 0.52 -7.14
N PRO A 148 11.26 -0.39 -6.52
CA PRO A 148 11.45 -1.73 -7.06
C PRO A 148 10.09 -2.44 -7.22
N HIS A 149 10.01 -3.35 -8.17
CA HIS A 149 8.85 -4.22 -8.24
C HIS A 149 8.90 -5.23 -7.09
N TYR A 150 7.87 -5.23 -6.26
CA TYR A 150 7.69 -6.13 -5.13
C TYR A 150 6.60 -7.17 -5.41
N LEU A 151 6.66 -8.30 -4.72
CA LEU A 151 5.62 -9.32 -4.74
C LEU A 151 4.49 -8.93 -3.79
N CYS A 152 3.29 -8.71 -4.32
CA CYS A 152 2.12 -8.40 -3.51
C CYS A 152 1.74 -9.58 -2.60
N PHE A 153 1.44 -9.30 -1.33
CA PHE A 153 1.03 -10.31 -0.34
C PHE A 153 -0.19 -11.10 -0.78
N TYR A 154 -1.18 -10.43 -1.37
CA TYR A 154 -2.35 -11.09 -1.92
C TYR A 154 -1.97 -12.11 -3.01
N ASN A 155 -1.14 -11.71 -3.98
CA ASN A 155 -0.67 -12.59 -5.05
C ASN A 155 0.23 -13.72 -4.51
N TYR A 156 0.99 -13.44 -3.43
CA TYR A 156 1.79 -14.43 -2.74
C TYR A 156 0.90 -15.55 -2.18
N ILE A 157 -0.16 -15.21 -1.45
CA ILE A 157 -1.10 -16.22 -0.93
C ILE A 157 -1.81 -16.97 -2.06
N GLU A 158 -2.26 -16.26 -3.10
CA GLU A 158 -2.96 -16.87 -4.24
C GLU A 158 -2.10 -17.87 -5.03
N SER A 159 -0.77 -17.70 -5.05
CA SER A 159 0.13 -18.61 -5.78
C SER A 159 0.22 -20.00 -5.16
N PHE A 160 -0.27 -20.21 -3.93
CA PHE A 160 -0.22 -21.52 -3.29
C PHE A 160 -1.52 -22.31 -3.52
N PRO A 161 -1.47 -23.52 -4.10
CA PRO A 161 -2.63 -24.38 -4.25
C PRO A 161 -3.27 -24.75 -2.91
N ASN A 162 -2.44 -24.90 -1.88
CA ASN A 162 -2.89 -25.20 -0.53
C ASN A 162 -2.60 -24.03 0.42
N ARG A 163 -3.59 -23.17 0.61
CA ARG A 163 -3.47 -21.97 1.45
C ARG A 163 -3.53 -22.26 2.96
N LYS A 164 -3.63 -23.53 3.37
CA LYS A 164 -3.75 -23.90 4.80
C LYS A 164 -2.57 -23.41 5.63
N ILE A 165 -1.37 -23.34 5.07
CA ILE A 165 -0.18 -22.83 5.77
C ILE A 165 -0.36 -21.39 6.25
N PHE A 166 -1.11 -20.57 5.50
CA PHE A 166 -1.36 -19.18 5.88
C PHE A 166 -2.47 -19.02 6.92
N LYS A 167 -3.26 -20.09 7.15
CA LYS A 167 -4.39 -20.11 8.08
C LYS A 167 -4.01 -20.69 9.45
N CYS A 168 -2.75 -21.05 9.67
CA CYS A 168 -2.26 -21.45 10.98
C CYS A 168 -1.87 -20.21 11.81
N GLU A 169 -2.11 -20.30 13.11
CA GLU A 169 -1.88 -19.20 14.05
C GLU A 169 -0.43 -18.70 14.03
N GLN A 170 0.56 -19.60 13.98
CA GLN A 170 1.96 -19.21 13.94
C GLN A 170 2.30 -18.31 12.76
N THR A 171 1.81 -18.65 11.55
CA THR A 171 2.03 -17.83 10.36
C THR A 171 1.33 -16.47 10.48
N ILE A 172 0.11 -16.44 11.01
CA ILE A 172 -0.64 -15.20 11.24
C ILE A 172 0.11 -14.31 12.23
N LEU A 173 0.59 -14.84 13.33
CA LEU A 173 1.37 -14.11 14.32
C LEU A 173 2.67 -13.56 13.74
N PHE A 174 3.35 -14.33 12.87
CA PHE A 174 4.52 -13.85 12.15
C PHE A 174 4.22 -12.58 11.35
N PHE A 175 3.17 -12.60 10.52
CA PHE A 175 2.80 -11.44 9.72
C PHE A 175 2.33 -10.26 10.57
N LEU A 176 1.55 -10.52 11.61
CA LEU A 176 1.13 -9.49 12.55
C LEU A 176 2.31 -8.80 13.23
N SER A 177 3.28 -9.57 13.69
CA SER A 177 4.46 -8.99 14.34
C SER A 177 5.23 -8.06 13.42
N LYS A 178 5.32 -8.40 12.13
CA LYS A 178 5.94 -7.53 11.13
C LYS A 178 5.12 -6.28 10.84
N LEU A 179 3.79 -6.40 10.75
CA LEU A 179 2.91 -5.24 10.58
C LEU A 179 2.95 -4.31 11.78
N ILE A 180 2.89 -4.84 13.00
CA ILE A 180 3.03 -4.07 14.23
C ILE A 180 4.36 -3.31 14.23
N GLN A 181 5.46 -3.98 13.88
CA GLN A 181 6.76 -3.32 13.75
C GLN A 181 6.72 -2.18 12.71
N GLY A 182 6.10 -2.42 11.55
CA GLY A 182 5.96 -1.39 10.52
C GLY A 182 5.10 -0.20 10.96
N ILE A 183 4.02 -0.46 11.69
CA ILE A 183 3.19 0.60 12.29
C ILE A 183 4.01 1.38 13.32
N ASP A 184 4.69 0.71 14.24
CA ASP A 184 5.51 1.36 15.26
C ASP A 184 6.60 2.26 14.63
N GLU A 185 7.23 1.81 13.53
CA GLU A 185 8.19 2.62 12.78
C GLU A 185 7.55 3.92 12.25
N LEU A 186 6.35 3.87 11.68
CA LEU A 186 5.64 5.04 11.19
C LEU A 186 5.21 5.97 12.34
N LEU A 187 4.81 5.39 13.47
CA LEU A 187 4.45 6.15 14.67
C LEU A 187 5.64 6.97 15.21
N THR A 188 6.89 6.50 15.04
CA THR A 188 8.08 7.27 15.46
C THR A 188 8.27 8.59 14.70
N ILE A 189 7.65 8.72 13.53
CA ILE A 189 7.67 9.94 12.71
C ILE A 189 6.29 10.63 12.66
N ASN A 190 5.43 10.33 13.64
CA ASN A 190 4.08 10.87 13.79
C ASN A 190 3.16 10.63 12.59
N ILE A 191 3.26 9.46 11.97
CA ILE A 191 2.44 9.07 10.83
C ILE A 191 1.63 7.81 11.17
N ILE A 192 0.35 7.82 10.81
CA ILE A 192 -0.52 6.66 10.80
C ILE A 192 -0.88 6.34 9.35
N ASN A 193 -0.57 5.11 8.91
CA ASN A 193 -1.11 4.58 7.67
C ASN A 193 -2.44 3.89 7.97
N ILE A 194 -3.51 4.42 7.38
CA ILE A 194 -4.88 3.95 7.63
C ILE A 194 -5.40 3.01 6.54
N ASP A 195 -4.55 2.59 5.62
CA ASP A 195 -4.89 1.69 4.51
C ASP A 195 -4.08 0.39 4.52
N ILE A 196 -3.91 -0.17 5.72
CA ILE A 196 -3.25 -1.48 5.88
C ILE A 196 -4.20 -2.58 5.43
N LYS A 197 -3.85 -3.23 4.32
CA LYS A 197 -4.59 -4.34 3.71
C LYS A 197 -3.64 -5.22 2.91
N MET A 198 -4.03 -6.45 2.58
CA MET A 198 -3.17 -7.40 1.86
C MET A 198 -2.59 -6.84 0.55
N ASN A 199 -3.32 -5.96 -0.14
CA ASN A 199 -2.85 -5.37 -1.40
C ASN A 199 -1.73 -4.33 -1.21
N ASN A 200 -1.60 -3.75 -0.02
CA ASN A 200 -0.60 -2.73 0.32
C ASN A 200 0.58 -3.32 1.10
N ILE A 201 0.60 -4.63 1.28
CA ILE A 201 1.71 -5.37 1.87
C ILE A 201 2.45 -6.10 0.75
N MET A 202 3.75 -5.95 0.73
CA MET A 202 4.62 -6.49 -0.31
C MET A 202 5.77 -7.28 0.29
N PHE A 203 6.40 -8.12 -0.55
CA PHE A 203 7.66 -8.78 -0.23
C PHE A 203 8.74 -8.40 -1.23
N ASP A 204 9.93 -8.15 -0.74
CA ASP A 204 11.11 -8.00 -1.58
C ASP A 204 11.72 -9.37 -1.97
N LYS A 205 12.84 -9.36 -2.70
CA LYS A 205 13.55 -10.58 -3.14
C LYS A 205 14.01 -11.48 -2.00
N LYS A 206 14.16 -10.94 -0.80
CA LYS A 206 14.55 -11.68 0.40
C LYS A 206 13.35 -12.16 1.21
N MET A 207 12.15 -11.90 0.73
CA MET A 207 10.89 -12.09 1.47
C MET A 207 10.77 -11.19 2.71
N ASP A 208 11.51 -10.08 2.73
CA ASP A 208 11.29 -9.06 3.74
C ASP A 208 10.00 -8.29 3.44
N MET A 209 9.12 -8.23 4.43
CA MET A 209 7.84 -7.53 4.30
C MET A 209 8.06 -6.02 4.17
N LYS A 210 7.25 -5.40 3.33
CA LYS A 210 7.21 -3.96 3.09
C LYS A 210 5.78 -3.47 3.13
N ILE A 211 5.54 -2.32 3.74
CA ILE A 211 4.29 -1.58 3.62
C ILE A 211 4.47 -0.57 2.50
N ILE A 212 3.50 -0.47 1.60
CA ILE A 212 3.49 0.50 0.50
C ILE A 212 2.17 1.26 0.50
N ASP A 213 2.07 2.24 -0.42
CA ASP A 213 0.88 3.08 -0.61
C ASP A 213 0.51 3.91 0.61
N TYR A 214 1.13 5.07 0.68
CA TYR A 214 0.94 6.04 1.77
C TYR A 214 -0.05 7.16 1.39
N GLY A 215 -0.84 6.97 0.34
CA GLY A 215 -1.84 7.94 -0.12
C GLY A 215 -2.95 8.23 0.91
N LEU A 216 -3.16 7.32 1.86
CA LEU A 216 -4.12 7.46 2.96
C LEU A 216 -3.43 7.53 4.32
N THR A 217 -2.33 8.25 4.41
CA THR A 217 -1.67 8.50 5.70
C THR A 217 -2.18 9.76 6.35
N LYS A 218 -2.12 9.79 7.67
CA LYS A 218 -2.44 10.97 8.49
C LYS A 218 -1.33 11.21 9.48
N SER A 219 -1.13 12.48 9.84
CA SER A 219 -0.38 12.77 11.08
C SER A 219 -1.30 12.61 12.27
N TYR A 220 -0.68 12.42 13.40
CA TYR A 220 -1.38 12.45 14.66
C TYR A 220 -0.55 13.18 15.72
N THR A 221 -1.23 13.85 16.60
CA THR A 221 -0.62 14.45 17.80
C THR A 221 -0.85 13.58 19.02
N ASN A 222 -1.96 12.83 18.99
CA ASN A 222 -2.35 11.94 20.07
C ASN A 222 -3.10 10.72 19.51
N LEU A 223 -2.63 9.51 19.78
CA LEU A 223 -3.27 8.26 19.37
C LEU A 223 -4.66 8.06 19.97
N TYR A 224 -4.94 8.70 21.10
CA TYR A 224 -6.24 8.60 21.79
C TYR A 224 -7.24 9.67 21.32
N SER A 225 -6.89 10.47 20.33
CA SER A 225 -7.86 11.38 19.70
C SER A 225 -8.88 10.58 18.90
N LYS A 226 -10.13 11.03 18.92
CA LYS A 226 -11.17 10.53 18.02
C LYS A 226 -10.80 10.87 16.57
N ILE A 227 -11.27 10.02 15.69
CA ILE A 227 -10.98 10.16 14.28
C ILE A 227 -12.00 11.11 13.67
N GLU A 228 -11.53 12.27 13.26
CA GLU A 228 -12.30 13.21 12.46
C GLU A 228 -12.09 12.88 10.97
N THR A 229 -13.03 12.17 10.38
CA THR A 229 -13.01 11.91 8.95
C THR A 229 -14.39 11.53 8.43
N ASP A 230 -14.81 12.19 7.36
CA ASP A 230 -16.01 11.86 6.61
C ASP A 230 -15.78 10.73 5.60
N ALA A 231 -14.54 10.31 5.43
CA ALA A 231 -14.16 9.33 4.43
C ALA A 231 -14.37 7.90 4.94
N LYS A 232 -15.07 7.10 4.13
CA LYS A 232 -15.23 5.66 4.35
C LYS A 232 -14.00 4.94 3.79
N TYR A 233 -13.06 4.61 4.66
CA TYR A 233 -11.87 3.82 4.29
C TYR A 233 -12.13 2.33 4.47
N TYR A 234 -11.49 1.51 3.63
CA TYR A 234 -11.75 0.08 3.55
C TYR A 234 -11.57 -0.69 4.86
N ALA A 235 -10.52 -0.42 5.60
CA ALA A 235 -10.23 -1.12 6.85
C ALA A 235 -10.56 -0.26 8.07
N TRP A 236 -11.58 0.59 7.96
CA TRP A 236 -11.93 1.52 9.01
C TRP A 236 -13.23 1.15 9.72
N SER A 237 -13.22 1.21 11.04
CA SER A 237 -14.45 1.03 11.82
C SER A 237 -15.38 2.23 11.63
N ASN A 238 -16.68 1.95 11.46
CA ASN A 238 -17.71 2.98 11.48
C ASN A 238 -18.11 3.39 12.92
N ASN A 239 -17.44 2.87 13.95
CA ASN A 239 -17.71 3.23 15.33
C ASN A 239 -17.19 4.65 15.62
N PRO A 240 -18.06 5.64 15.90
CA PRO A 240 -17.65 7.03 16.12
C PRO A 240 -16.88 7.24 17.42
N GLU A 241 -16.87 6.22 18.31
CA GLU A 241 -16.12 6.27 19.55
C GLU A 241 -14.68 5.79 19.41
N PHE A 242 -14.32 5.19 18.25
CA PHE A 242 -12.97 4.71 18.04
C PHE A 242 -11.97 5.87 17.91
N THR A 243 -10.86 5.72 18.60
CA THR A 243 -9.67 6.57 18.48
C THR A 243 -8.72 6.00 17.43
N TYR A 244 -7.69 6.73 17.05
CA TYR A 244 -6.62 6.19 16.20
C TYR A 244 -6.01 4.91 16.80
N ASN A 245 -5.88 4.86 18.13
CA ASN A 245 -5.38 3.71 18.87
C ASN A 245 -6.24 2.45 18.61
N ASN A 246 -7.56 2.57 18.77
CA ASN A 246 -8.49 1.46 18.50
C ASN A 246 -8.51 1.09 17.01
N GLN A 247 -8.37 2.07 16.13
CA GLN A 247 -8.40 1.86 14.69
C GLN A 247 -7.21 1.02 14.19
N LEU A 248 -6.03 1.17 14.78
CA LEU A 248 -4.88 0.32 14.46
C LEU A 248 -5.19 -1.16 14.76
N CYS A 249 -5.80 -1.45 15.90
CA CYS A 249 -6.19 -2.82 16.27
C CYS A 249 -7.30 -3.37 15.36
N TYR A 250 -8.25 -2.51 14.99
CA TYR A 250 -9.30 -2.87 14.03
C TYR A 250 -8.69 -3.28 12.68
N MET A 251 -7.81 -2.46 12.10
CA MET A 251 -7.15 -2.75 10.82
C MET A 251 -6.35 -4.07 10.86
N LEU A 252 -5.58 -4.29 11.92
CA LEU A 252 -4.83 -5.53 12.11
C LEU A 252 -5.77 -6.74 12.20
N SER A 253 -6.89 -6.60 12.88
CA SER A 253 -7.89 -7.65 13.02
C SER A 253 -8.60 -7.96 11.70
N ILE A 254 -8.92 -6.95 10.91
CA ILE A 254 -9.45 -7.13 9.54
C ILE A 254 -8.44 -7.85 8.65
N PHE A 255 -7.15 -7.47 8.72
CA PHE A 255 -6.09 -8.14 7.97
C PHE A 255 -6.01 -9.65 8.32
N ILE A 256 -6.16 -10.02 9.59
CA ILE A 256 -6.21 -11.44 9.99
C ILE A 256 -7.43 -12.13 9.35
N LEU A 257 -8.60 -11.51 9.40
CA LEU A 257 -9.80 -12.08 8.79
C LEU A 257 -9.64 -12.26 7.28
N GLU A 258 -9.00 -11.32 6.59
CA GLU A 258 -8.66 -11.46 5.16
C GLU A 258 -7.83 -12.72 4.89
N ILE A 259 -6.82 -13.00 5.73
CA ILE A 259 -5.96 -14.18 5.58
C ILE A 259 -6.73 -15.47 5.87
N ILE A 260 -7.47 -15.52 6.98
CA ILE A 260 -8.18 -16.74 7.42
C ILE A 260 -9.25 -17.14 6.41
N PHE A 261 -10.04 -16.17 5.95
CA PHE A 261 -11.21 -16.43 5.11
C PHE A 261 -10.95 -16.22 3.63
N ASP A 262 -9.76 -15.74 3.26
CA ASP A 262 -9.40 -15.54 1.85
C ASP A 262 -10.40 -14.59 1.14
N LYS A 263 -10.81 -13.54 1.85
CA LYS A 263 -11.77 -12.53 1.39
C LYS A 263 -11.16 -11.15 1.49
N ARG A 264 -11.38 -10.32 0.48
CA ARG A 264 -10.94 -8.93 0.48
C ARG A 264 -11.81 -8.07 1.39
N VAL A 265 -11.23 -7.03 1.99
CA VAL A 265 -11.94 -6.06 2.84
C VAL A 265 -13.18 -5.44 2.18
N PRO A 266 -13.22 -5.12 0.87
CA PRO A 266 -14.44 -4.62 0.24
C PRO A 266 -15.63 -5.57 0.39
N ASP A 267 -15.37 -6.88 0.38
CA ASP A 267 -16.41 -7.90 0.53
C ASP A 267 -16.93 -7.96 1.98
N ILE A 268 -16.07 -7.59 2.94
CA ILE A 268 -16.41 -7.56 4.37
C ILE A 268 -17.21 -6.32 4.74
N GLN A 269 -16.82 -5.13 4.24
CA GLN A 269 -17.42 -3.86 4.65
C GLN A 269 -18.75 -3.52 4.01
N ASN A 270 -18.95 -3.93 2.75
CA ASN A 270 -20.19 -3.64 2.04
C ASN A 270 -21.40 -4.34 2.66
N ASN A 271 -21.17 -5.21 3.65
CA ASN A 271 -22.22 -5.91 4.36
C ASN A 271 -21.80 -6.15 5.81
N ILE A 272 -22.32 -5.34 6.74
CA ILE A 272 -22.09 -5.51 8.20
C ILE A 272 -22.47 -6.92 8.64
N ASP A 273 -23.48 -7.52 8.03
CA ASP A 273 -23.86 -8.89 8.32
C ASP A 273 -22.76 -9.88 7.91
N ASN A 274 -22.04 -9.64 6.81
CA ASN A 274 -20.89 -10.47 6.43
C ASN A 274 -19.79 -10.44 7.52
N LEU A 275 -19.52 -9.30 8.12
CA LEU A 275 -18.52 -9.21 9.21
C LEU A 275 -18.98 -10.01 10.44
N LYS A 276 -20.26 -9.97 10.79
CA LYS A 276 -20.82 -10.78 11.88
C LYS A 276 -20.70 -12.27 11.60
N TYR A 277 -20.99 -12.70 10.36
CA TYR A 277 -20.81 -14.10 9.95
C TYR A 277 -19.35 -14.54 10.02
N LEU A 278 -18.42 -13.70 9.56
CA LEU A 278 -16.98 -14.02 9.64
C LEU A 278 -16.50 -14.12 11.09
N LEU A 279 -16.99 -13.26 11.97
CA LEU A 279 -16.68 -13.37 13.41
C LEU A 279 -17.28 -14.63 14.04
N TYR A 280 -18.47 -15.06 13.60
CA TYR A 280 -19.04 -16.33 14.03
C TYR A 280 -18.18 -17.51 13.53
N ASP A 281 -17.86 -17.54 12.24
CA ASP A 281 -17.00 -18.55 11.64
C ASP A 281 -15.61 -18.60 12.28
N LEU A 282 -15.05 -17.44 12.65
CA LEU A 282 -13.81 -17.35 13.40
C LEU A 282 -13.91 -18.10 14.73
N MET A 283 -15.01 -17.94 15.47
CA MET A 283 -15.18 -18.57 16.79
C MET A 283 -15.16 -20.09 16.72
N ILE A 284 -15.61 -20.69 15.63
CA ILE A 284 -15.59 -22.15 15.42
C ILE A 284 -14.32 -22.64 14.69
N HIS A 285 -13.45 -21.74 14.23
CA HIS A 285 -12.23 -22.11 13.53
C HIS A 285 -11.24 -22.84 14.44
N THR A 286 -10.74 -23.99 14.04
CA THR A 286 -10.00 -24.90 14.93
C THR A 286 -8.50 -24.63 15.02
N THR A 287 -7.93 -23.92 14.04
CA THR A 287 -6.47 -23.65 13.98
C THR A 287 -6.05 -22.35 14.66
N ILE A 288 -6.99 -21.60 15.22
CA ILE A 288 -6.76 -20.32 15.91
C ILE A 288 -7.15 -20.47 17.37
N SER A 289 -6.30 -20.02 18.28
CA SER A 289 -6.55 -20.08 19.71
C SER A 289 -7.74 -19.21 20.14
N ASN A 290 -8.34 -19.55 21.25
CA ASN A 290 -9.48 -18.79 21.78
C ASN A 290 -9.08 -17.37 22.21
N GLU A 291 -7.85 -17.19 22.69
CA GLU A 291 -7.29 -15.90 23.09
C GLU A 291 -7.18 -14.97 21.87
N LEU A 292 -6.60 -15.45 20.76
CA LEU A 292 -6.48 -14.65 19.53
C LEU A 292 -7.85 -14.35 18.93
N LYS A 293 -8.77 -15.32 18.92
CA LYS A 293 -10.16 -15.08 18.48
C LYS A 293 -10.85 -14.00 19.29
N LYS A 294 -10.68 -14.03 20.62
CA LYS A 294 -11.24 -13.04 21.53
C LYS A 294 -10.68 -11.67 21.25
N LEU A 295 -9.35 -11.56 21.11
CA LEU A 295 -8.66 -10.30 20.81
C LEU A 295 -9.17 -9.67 19.51
N ILE A 296 -9.30 -10.46 18.43
CA ILE A 296 -9.84 -10.02 17.13
C ILE A 296 -11.27 -9.50 17.31
N LYS A 297 -12.12 -10.28 17.97
CA LYS A 297 -13.54 -9.92 18.18
C LYS A 297 -13.69 -8.63 18.99
N GLU A 298 -12.91 -8.49 20.07
CA GLU A 298 -12.94 -7.29 20.91
C GLU A 298 -12.44 -6.05 20.15
N SER A 299 -11.36 -6.18 19.39
CA SER A 299 -10.81 -5.09 18.57
C SER A 299 -11.81 -4.58 17.54
N ILE A 300 -12.63 -5.46 16.97
CA ILE A 300 -13.62 -5.10 15.97
C ILE A 300 -14.87 -4.47 16.57
N ASN A 301 -15.36 -5.00 17.70
CA ASN A 301 -16.67 -4.62 18.23
C ASN A 301 -16.61 -3.46 19.22
N ILE A 302 -15.61 -3.43 20.09
CA ILE A 302 -15.54 -2.49 21.21
C ILE A 302 -14.28 -1.62 21.21
N GLY A 303 -13.29 -1.98 20.42
CA GLY A 303 -11.96 -1.37 20.42
C GLY A 303 -11.07 -1.92 21.54
N VAL A 304 -9.80 -2.10 21.22
CA VAL A 304 -8.75 -2.52 22.15
C VAL A 304 -7.65 -1.46 22.09
N ASP A 305 -6.97 -1.24 23.22
CA ASP A 305 -5.78 -0.39 23.25
C ASP A 305 -4.63 -1.06 22.46
N TYR A 306 -3.95 -0.29 21.63
CA TYR A 306 -2.90 -0.81 20.72
C TYR A 306 -1.72 -1.42 21.48
N ASN A 307 -1.37 -0.90 22.67
CA ASN A 307 -0.30 -1.49 23.46
C ASN A 307 -0.73 -2.83 24.07
N ILE A 308 -1.97 -2.92 24.55
CA ILE A 308 -2.56 -4.19 25.02
C ILE A 308 -2.59 -5.20 23.87
N TYR A 309 -3.02 -4.78 22.68
CA TYR A 309 -3.03 -5.65 21.50
C TYR A 309 -1.63 -6.20 21.19
N LYS A 310 -0.61 -5.34 21.20
CA LYS A 310 0.79 -5.74 20.98
C LYS A 310 1.29 -6.74 22.03
N GLU A 311 1.00 -6.47 23.30
CA GLU A 311 1.39 -7.35 24.41
C GLU A 311 0.78 -8.75 24.26
N GLU A 312 -0.51 -8.84 23.93
CA GLU A 312 -1.17 -10.14 23.70
C GLU A 312 -0.58 -10.88 22.48
N ILE A 313 -0.27 -10.18 21.39
CA ILE A 313 0.41 -10.79 20.23
C ILE A 313 1.81 -11.28 20.63
N GLN A 314 2.60 -10.47 21.34
CA GLN A 314 3.93 -10.88 21.80
C GLN A 314 3.90 -12.07 22.73
N LYS A 315 2.95 -12.10 23.65
CA LYS A 315 2.73 -13.23 24.56
C LYS A 315 2.41 -14.51 23.77
N LYS A 316 1.50 -14.43 22.80
CA LYS A 316 1.18 -15.56 21.94
C LYS A 316 2.37 -16.04 21.12
N MET A 317 3.19 -15.15 20.62
CA MET A 317 4.40 -15.52 19.88
C MET A 317 5.39 -16.34 20.74
N GLN A 318 5.44 -16.13 22.07
CA GLN A 318 6.32 -16.90 22.96
C GLN A 318 5.90 -18.37 23.12
N GLU A 319 4.68 -18.71 22.74
CA GLU A 319 4.17 -20.10 22.79
C GLU A 319 4.71 -20.97 21.62
N TYR A 320 5.35 -20.35 20.62
CA TYR A 320 5.81 -21.02 19.40
C TYR A 320 7.34 -21.09 19.32
N ASN A 321 7.83 -22.19 18.72
CA ASN A 321 9.23 -22.27 18.31
C ASN A 321 9.41 -21.56 16.94
N TRP A 322 10.32 -20.61 16.88
CA TRP A 322 10.61 -19.81 15.68
C TRP A 322 11.92 -20.20 14.99
N GLU A 323 12.73 -21.11 15.55
CA GLU A 323 14.05 -21.46 15.01
C GLU A 323 13.96 -22.03 13.59
N ASP A 324 12.97 -22.89 13.34
CA ASP A 324 12.74 -23.51 12.04
C ASP A 324 11.62 -22.88 11.24
N PHE A 325 11.06 -21.78 11.72
CA PHE A 325 9.95 -21.14 11.02
C PHE A 325 10.42 -20.33 9.83
N THR A 326 9.95 -20.72 8.65
CA THR A 326 10.23 -19.99 7.39
C THR A 326 8.96 -19.88 6.57
N ILE A 327 8.84 -18.77 5.84
CA ILE A 327 7.82 -18.63 4.80
C ILE A 327 8.44 -19.01 3.45
N PRO A 328 7.71 -19.72 2.59
CA PRO A 328 8.25 -20.12 1.28
C PRO A 328 8.65 -18.93 0.41
N ASN A 329 9.83 -18.98 -0.19
CA ASN A 329 10.29 -17.94 -1.11
C ASN A 329 9.91 -18.30 -2.56
N ILE A 330 8.91 -17.61 -3.10
CA ILE A 330 8.45 -17.78 -4.48
C ILE A 330 8.73 -16.57 -5.36
N TYR A 331 9.51 -15.60 -4.87
CA TYR A 331 9.73 -14.34 -5.58
C TYR A 331 10.22 -14.55 -7.01
N ASN A 332 11.19 -15.46 -7.21
CA ASN A 332 11.73 -15.71 -8.54
C ASN A 332 10.73 -16.40 -9.48
N LEU A 333 9.88 -17.29 -8.95
CA LEU A 333 8.81 -17.95 -9.73
C LEU A 333 7.76 -16.93 -10.17
N TYR A 334 7.34 -16.06 -9.27
CA TYR A 334 6.39 -15.00 -9.57
C TYR A 334 6.97 -14.03 -10.61
N TYR A 335 8.24 -13.65 -10.43
CA TYR A 335 8.92 -12.71 -11.33
C TYR A 335 9.04 -13.26 -12.76
N SER A 336 9.41 -14.54 -12.90
CA SER A 336 9.49 -15.19 -14.22
C SER A 336 8.14 -15.37 -14.92
N ALA A 337 7.04 -15.35 -14.18
CA ALA A 337 5.70 -15.46 -14.75
C ALA A 337 5.13 -14.09 -15.23
N ILE A 338 5.70 -12.97 -14.77
CA ILE A 338 5.26 -11.62 -15.17
C ILE A 338 6.03 -11.13 -16.39
N PHE A 339 7.25 -11.57 -16.58
CA PHE A 339 8.19 -11.20 -17.63
C PHE A 339 8.51 -12.35 -18.57
#